data_737483a4fadc08e5f71f8eea25f506b4
#
_entry.id   737483a4fadc08e5f71f8eea25f506b4
#
_cell.length_a   1.000
_cell.length_b   1.000
_cell.length_c   1.000
_cell.angle_alpha   90.00
_cell.angle_beta   90.00
_cell.angle_gamma   90.00
#
_symmetry.space_group_name_H-M   'P 1'
#
loop_
_entity.id
_entity.type
_entity.pdbx_description
1 polymer ?
#
loop_
_entity_poly.entity_id
_entity_poly.type
_entity_poly.pdbx_seq_one_letter_code
_entity_poly.pdbx_strand_id
1 'polypeptide(L)'
;KQASMVLDPAKTEIRYNSEWSEPLGASGMIQLASRYTVARMMERDDFHKRFTTGQSIAVHEFLYPLMQGYDSVALKSDLELGGTDQKFNLLMGRHLQQEYGQEPQCVLTMPLLVGLDGVDKMSKSKNNYIGIAEDANTMFAKVLSISDTLMWDWFTLLSFKSLAEILSLIHI
;
A
#
# COMPACT_ATOMS: atom_id res chain seq x y z
N LYS A 1 -17.14 4.88 3.77
CA LYS A 1 -18.28 3.94 3.65
C LYS A 1 -17.80 2.49 3.42
N GLN A 2 -16.93 2.20 2.43
CA GLN A 2 -16.43 0.84 2.20
C GLN A 2 -15.55 0.33 3.35
N ALA A 3 -14.61 1.14 3.84
CA ALA A 3 -13.76 0.78 4.98
C ALA A 3 -14.58 0.41 6.23
N SER A 4 -15.69 1.11 6.48
CA SER A 4 -16.57 0.83 7.62
C SER A 4 -17.40 -0.46 7.51
N MET A 5 -17.31 -1.17 6.39
CA MET A 5 -17.88 -2.53 6.26
C MET A 5 -16.95 -3.61 6.83
N VAL A 6 -15.67 -3.29 6.93
CA VAL A 6 -14.61 -4.21 7.42
C VAL A 6 -14.08 -3.76 8.78
N LEU A 7 -13.90 -2.45 8.95
CA LEU A 7 -13.38 -1.86 10.18
C LEU A 7 -14.51 -1.36 11.07
N ASP A 8 -14.35 -1.55 12.38
CA ASP A 8 -15.27 -1.01 13.39
C ASP A 8 -15.19 0.53 13.43
N PRO A 9 -16.25 1.25 13.04
CA PRO A 9 -16.22 2.72 13.04
C PRO A 9 -15.95 3.35 14.41
N ALA A 10 -16.29 2.66 15.48
CA ALA A 10 -16.07 3.16 16.86
C ALA A 10 -14.59 3.08 17.27
N LYS A 11 -13.79 2.29 16.57
CA LYS A 11 -12.35 2.08 16.84
C LYS A 11 -11.46 2.63 15.73
N THR A 12 -12.06 3.20 14.69
CA THR A 12 -11.35 3.66 13.49
C THR A 12 -11.41 5.17 13.38
N GLU A 13 -10.26 5.81 13.48
CA GLU A 13 -10.12 7.23 13.21
C GLU A 13 -9.79 7.46 11.73
N ILE A 14 -10.54 8.36 11.09
CA ILE A 14 -10.29 8.77 9.70
C ILE A 14 -9.62 10.13 9.74
N ARG A 15 -8.41 10.22 9.19
CA ARG A 15 -7.63 11.45 9.10
C ARG A 15 -7.30 11.75 7.65
N TYR A 16 -7.13 13.01 7.35
CA TYR A 16 -6.76 13.48 6.00
C TYR A 16 -5.39 14.14 6.06
N ASN A 17 -4.50 13.78 5.16
CA ASN A 17 -3.14 14.34 5.15
C ASN A 17 -3.10 15.86 4.92
N SER A 18 -4.15 16.46 4.37
CA SER A 18 -4.29 17.93 4.28
C SER A 18 -4.23 18.61 5.66
N GLU A 19 -4.61 17.91 6.73
CA GLU A 19 -4.59 18.44 8.11
C GLU A 19 -3.19 18.87 8.56
N TRP A 20 -2.15 18.20 8.07
CA TRP A 20 -0.75 18.50 8.41
C TRP A 20 0.08 18.95 7.20
N SER A 21 -0.29 18.60 5.96
CA SER A 21 0.47 19.00 4.79
C SER A 21 0.20 20.45 4.36
N GLU A 22 -1.04 20.94 4.49
CA GLU A 22 -1.36 22.34 4.19
C GLU A 22 -0.63 23.33 5.11
N PRO A 23 -0.59 23.13 6.46
CA PRO A 23 0.16 23.98 7.36
C PRO A 23 1.68 24.00 7.14
N LEU A 24 2.27 22.96 6.54
CA LEU A 24 3.70 22.94 6.23
C LEU A 24 4.11 24.12 5.33
N GLY A 25 3.29 24.45 4.35
CA GLY A 25 3.61 25.48 3.38
C GLY A 25 4.92 25.22 2.63
N ALA A 26 5.40 26.18 1.88
CA ALA A 26 6.64 26.05 1.09
C ALA A 26 7.87 25.82 1.98
N SER A 27 7.97 26.54 3.08
CA SER A 27 9.10 26.42 4.03
C SER A 27 9.18 25.02 4.64
N GLY A 28 8.04 24.47 5.12
CA GLY A 28 7.99 23.13 5.67
C GLY A 28 8.29 22.04 4.63
N MET A 29 7.85 22.22 3.39
CA MET A 29 8.18 21.30 2.30
C MET A 29 9.68 21.28 1.99
N ILE A 30 10.35 22.44 2.01
CA ILE A 30 11.81 22.51 1.85
C ILE A 30 12.52 21.81 3.01
N GLN A 31 12.08 22.03 4.24
CA GLN A 31 12.63 21.36 5.43
C GLN A 31 12.40 19.85 5.36
N LEU A 32 11.24 19.38 4.94
CA LEU A 32 10.96 17.97 4.75
C LEU A 32 11.87 17.37 3.67
N ALA A 33 12.01 18.03 2.52
CA ALA A 33 12.86 17.60 1.43
C ALA A 33 14.34 17.55 1.81
N SER A 34 14.80 18.41 2.72
CA SER A 34 16.20 18.42 3.19
C SER A 34 16.58 17.20 4.03
N ARG A 35 15.61 16.42 4.52
CA ARG A 35 15.86 15.24 5.37
C ARG A 35 16.15 13.96 4.58
N TYR A 36 16.09 14.02 3.25
CA TYR A 36 16.35 12.85 2.41
C TYR A 36 17.16 13.25 1.17
N THR A 37 18.07 12.39 0.74
CA THR A 37 18.93 12.69 -0.40
C THR A 37 18.35 12.16 -1.71
N VAL A 38 18.67 12.84 -2.82
CA VAL A 38 18.33 12.35 -4.17
C VAL A 38 18.95 10.98 -4.44
N ALA A 39 20.19 10.75 -3.98
CA ALA A 39 20.86 9.45 -4.14
C ALA A 39 20.05 8.31 -3.53
N ARG A 40 19.53 8.50 -2.31
CA ARG A 40 18.66 7.51 -1.67
C ARG A 40 17.28 7.40 -2.34
N MET A 41 16.72 8.50 -2.85
CA MET A 41 15.48 8.46 -3.60
C MET A 41 15.62 7.61 -4.87
N MET A 42 16.80 7.62 -5.48
CA MET A 42 17.12 6.83 -6.67
C MET A 42 17.32 5.32 -6.39
N GLU A 43 17.30 4.88 -5.12
CA GLU A 43 17.28 3.46 -4.75
C GLU A 43 15.89 2.82 -5.00
N ARG A 44 14.87 3.63 -5.21
CA ARG A 44 13.55 3.15 -5.59
C ARG A 44 13.59 2.59 -7.00
N ASP A 45 13.15 1.34 -7.18
CA ASP A 45 13.30 0.57 -8.42
C ASP A 45 12.79 1.28 -9.68
N ASP A 46 11.63 1.94 -9.60
CA ASP A 46 11.04 2.65 -10.74
C ASP A 46 11.84 3.91 -11.11
N PHE A 47 12.33 4.67 -10.12
CA PHE A 47 13.19 5.83 -10.38
C PHE A 47 14.53 5.38 -10.96
N HIS A 48 15.14 4.35 -10.38
CA HIS A 48 16.39 3.80 -10.88
C HIS A 48 16.25 3.34 -12.34
N LYS A 49 15.21 2.57 -12.64
CA LYS A 49 14.93 2.07 -13.99
C LYS A 49 14.70 3.20 -14.99
N ARG A 50 13.88 4.19 -14.63
CA ARG A 50 13.59 5.35 -15.50
C ARG A 50 14.83 6.19 -15.74
N PHE A 51 15.62 6.43 -14.72
CA PHE A 51 16.87 7.18 -14.84
C PHE A 51 17.87 6.47 -15.77
N THR A 52 18.09 5.18 -15.56
CA THR A 52 19.05 4.39 -16.38
C THR A 52 18.61 4.23 -17.84
N THR A 53 17.31 4.27 -18.11
CA THR A 53 16.74 4.22 -19.46
C THR A 53 16.52 5.59 -20.10
N GLY A 54 16.94 6.67 -19.44
CA GLY A 54 16.79 8.05 -19.97
C GLY A 54 15.34 8.56 -19.97
N GLN A 55 14.44 7.93 -19.22
CA GLN A 55 13.07 8.40 -19.07
C GLN A 55 12.99 9.56 -18.06
N SER A 56 12.14 10.54 -18.34
CA SER A 56 12.00 11.71 -17.47
C SER A 56 11.43 11.35 -16.09
N ILE A 57 11.97 12.00 -15.06
CA ILE A 57 11.45 11.99 -13.70
C ILE A 57 11.20 13.43 -13.31
N ALA A 58 9.95 13.77 -13.01
CA ALA A 58 9.61 15.12 -12.60
C ALA A 58 9.92 15.34 -11.11
N VAL A 59 10.35 16.55 -10.74
CA VAL A 59 10.77 16.87 -9.36
C VAL A 59 9.66 16.58 -8.32
N HIS A 60 8.40 16.83 -8.67
CA HIS A 60 7.29 16.57 -7.75
C HIS A 60 7.14 15.07 -7.40
N GLU A 61 7.59 14.15 -8.25
CA GLU A 61 7.52 12.71 -7.99
C GLU A 61 8.41 12.31 -6.79
N PHE A 62 9.48 13.05 -6.52
CA PHE A 62 10.31 12.86 -5.33
C PHE A 62 9.62 13.34 -4.04
N LEU A 63 8.67 14.27 -4.15
CA LEU A 63 7.94 14.77 -2.98
C LEU A 63 6.90 13.78 -2.47
N TYR A 64 6.35 12.93 -3.33
CA TYR A 64 5.29 11.98 -2.96
C TYR A 64 5.73 11.02 -1.83
N PRO A 65 6.87 10.31 -1.93
CA PRO A 65 7.34 9.45 -0.84
C PRO A 65 7.60 10.21 0.47
N LEU A 66 8.08 11.45 0.37
CA LEU A 66 8.33 12.29 1.55
C LEU A 66 7.02 12.72 2.22
N MET A 67 6.02 13.11 1.45
CA MET A 67 4.70 13.47 1.97
C MET A 67 4.02 12.27 2.63
N GLN A 68 4.04 11.11 1.98
CA GLN A 68 3.51 9.87 2.56
C GLN A 68 4.27 9.48 3.84
N GLY A 69 5.59 9.57 3.83
CA GLY A 69 6.40 9.29 5.03
C GLY A 69 6.13 10.29 6.17
N TYR A 70 5.82 11.54 5.84
CA TYR A 70 5.44 12.55 6.84
C TYR A 70 4.07 12.28 7.49
N ASP A 71 3.17 11.57 6.81
CA ASP A 71 1.92 11.10 7.41
C ASP A 71 2.20 10.25 8.67
N SER A 72 3.21 9.37 8.62
CA SER A 72 3.63 8.56 9.77
C SER A 72 4.16 9.42 10.92
N VAL A 73 4.88 10.49 10.62
CA VAL A 73 5.37 11.47 11.62
C VAL A 73 4.20 12.20 12.27
N ALA A 74 3.27 12.71 11.46
CA ALA A 74 2.12 13.48 11.93
C ALA A 74 1.17 12.63 12.78
N LEU A 75 0.95 11.38 12.39
CA LEU A 75 0.11 10.43 13.11
C LEU A 75 0.82 9.79 14.31
N LYS A 76 2.14 9.90 14.40
CA LYS A 76 2.97 9.18 15.39
C LYS A 76 2.65 7.69 15.41
N SER A 77 2.57 7.10 14.22
CA SER A 77 2.14 5.71 14.06
C SER A 77 3.16 4.74 14.64
N ASP A 78 2.68 3.72 15.37
CA ASP A 78 3.50 2.63 15.91
C ASP A 78 3.67 1.48 14.90
N LEU A 79 2.68 1.32 14.02
CA LEU A 79 2.66 0.28 12.99
C LEU A 79 1.98 0.81 11.71
N GLU A 80 2.62 0.61 10.57
CA GLU A 80 2.04 0.93 9.26
C GLU A 80 1.90 -0.34 8.42
N LEU A 81 0.71 -0.52 7.81
CA LEU A 81 0.37 -1.65 6.97
C LEU A 81 0.32 -1.23 5.51
N GLY A 82 0.87 -2.04 4.62
CA GLY A 82 0.77 -1.78 3.19
C GLY A 82 0.99 -3.00 2.31
N GLY A 83 0.85 -2.83 1.00
CA GLY A 83 1.28 -3.83 0.05
C GLY A 83 2.80 -3.85 -0.11
N THR A 84 3.35 -4.96 -0.62
CA THR A 84 4.79 -5.07 -0.90
C THR A 84 5.31 -4.00 -1.86
N ASP A 85 4.44 -3.48 -2.74
CA ASP A 85 4.73 -2.37 -3.66
C ASP A 85 4.94 -1.03 -2.93
N GLN A 86 4.45 -0.90 -1.70
CA GLN A 86 4.57 0.32 -0.88
C GLN A 86 5.77 0.30 0.07
N LYS A 87 6.55 -0.79 0.08
CA LYS A 87 7.64 -0.98 1.05
C LYS A 87 8.59 0.21 1.15
N PHE A 88 8.98 0.80 0.02
CA PHE A 88 9.87 1.98 0.01
C PHE A 88 9.23 3.17 0.75
N ASN A 89 7.98 3.46 0.47
CA ASN A 89 7.26 4.58 1.09
C ASN A 89 7.04 4.36 2.60
N LEU A 90 6.74 3.13 3.01
CA LEU A 90 6.58 2.76 4.42
C LEU A 90 7.90 2.91 5.18
N LEU A 91 9.02 2.51 4.57
CA LEU A 91 10.36 2.69 5.15
C LEU A 91 10.76 4.18 5.19
N MET A 92 10.25 5.01 4.28
CA MET A 92 10.40 6.46 4.34
C MET A 92 9.76 7.02 5.62
N GLY A 93 8.58 6.53 6.00
CA GLY A 93 7.92 6.90 7.26
C GLY A 93 8.80 6.63 8.47
N ARG A 94 9.41 5.43 8.56
CA ARG A 94 10.36 5.09 9.62
C ARG A 94 11.55 6.05 9.66
N HIS A 95 12.14 6.33 8.50
CA HIS A 95 13.29 7.23 8.40
C HIS A 95 12.92 8.63 8.88
N LEU A 96 11.80 9.17 8.41
CA LEU A 96 11.36 10.51 8.81
C LEU A 96 11.00 10.58 10.30
N GLN A 97 10.39 9.56 10.88
CA GLN A 97 10.15 9.52 12.33
C GLN A 97 11.47 9.66 13.11
N GLN A 98 12.54 8.95 12.71
CA GLN A 98 13.86 9.11 13.33
C GLN A 98 14.38 10.53 13.18
N GLU A 99 14.30 11.14 11.99
CA GLU A 99 14.72 12.51 11.71
C GLU A 99 13.93 13.56 12.52
N TYR A 100 12.70 13.23 12.92
CA TYR A 100 11.85 14.06 13.77
C TYR A 100 11.94 13.69 15.26
N GLY A 101 12.89 12.80 15.63
CA GLY A 101 13.10 12.41 17.03
C GLY A 101 12.01 11.49 17.62
N GLN A 102 11.28 10.80 16.78
CA GLN A 102 10.28 9.80 17.17
C GLN A 102 10.85 8.39 17.11
N GLU A 103 10.26 7.47 17.86
CA GLU A 103 10.54 6.04 17.72
C GLU A 103 10.01 5.56 16.36
N PRO A 104 10.82 4.84 15.56
CA PRO A 104 10.40 4.39 14.25
C PRO A 104 9.33 3.30 14.33
N GLN A 105 8.25 3.48 13.59
CA GLN A 105 7.15 2.52 13.49
C GLN A 105 7.61 1.14 13.00
N CYS A 106 6.86 0.10 13.35
CA CYS A 106 6.93 -1.18 12.66
C CYS A 106 6.27 -1.09 11.29
N VAL A 107 6.77 -1.85 10.32
CA VAL A 107 6.19 -1.95 8.99
C VAL A 107 5.82 -3.39 8.70
N LEU A 108 4.56 -3.62 8.33
CA LEU A 108 4.08 -4.92 7.89
C LEU A 108 3.58 -4.82 6.45
N THR A 109 4.18 -5.60 5.56
CA THR A 109 3.76 -5.64 4.15
C THR A 109 3.10 -6.96 3.81
N MET A 110 2.02 -6.87 3.04
CA MET A 110 1.28 -8.03 2.52
C MET A 110 1.50 -8.17 1.02
N PRO A 111 1.55 -9.40 0.49
CA PRO A 111 1.56 -9.63 -0.94
C PRO A 111 0.39 -8.94 -1.63
N LEU A 112 0.60 -8.53 -2.89
CA LEU A 112 -0.46 -7.93 -3.69
C LEU A 112 -1.46 -9.01 -4.11
N LEU A 113 -2.74 -8.71 -3.98
CA LEU A 113 -3.79 -9.57 -4.50
C LEU A 113 -3.91 -9.37 -6.02
N VAL A 114 -3.75 -10.45 -6.76
CA VAL A 114 -3.96 -10.49 -8.21
C VAL A 114 -5.46 -10.44 -8.49
N GLY A 115 -5.85 -9.67 -9.50
CA GLY A 115 -7.27 -9.50 -9.88
C GLY A 115 -7.83 -10.67 -10.67
N LEU A 116 -9.09 -10.53 -11.08
CA LEU A 116 -9.85 -11.55 -11.84
C LEU A 116 -9.18 -11.98 -13.14
N ASP A 117 -8.33 -11.12 -13.72
CA ASP A 117 -7.54 -11.38 -14.93
C ASP A 117 -6.38 -12.37 -14.71
N GLY A 118 -6.05 -12.68 -13.47
CA GLY A 118 -4.95 -13.59 -13.11
C GLY A 118 -3.53 -13.05 -13.37
N VAL A 119 -3.39 -11.76 -13.70
CA VAL A 119 -2.12 -11.16 -14.11
C VAL A 119 -1.81 -9.89 -13.33
N ASP A 120 -2.73 -8.94 -13.37
CA ASP A 120 -2.52 -7.62 -12.80
C ASP A 120 -2.99 -7.55 -11.34
N LYS A 121 -2.33 -6.67 -10.56
CA LYS A 121 -2.83 -6.27 -9.24
C LYS A 121 -4.31 -5.91 -9.30
N MET A 122 -5.11 -6.45 -8.38
CA MET A 122 -6.53 -6.10 -8.25
C MET A 122 -6.70 -4.60 -8.05
N SER A 123 -7.46 -3.96 -8.95
CA SER A 123 -7.73 -2.53 -8.86
C SER A 123 -9.03 -2.13 -9.54
N LYS A 124 -9.62 -1.04 -9.07
CA LYS A 124 -10.81 -0.45 -9.70
C LYS A 124 -10.53 0.07 -11.11
N SER A 125 -9.36 0.66 -11.32
CA SER A 125 -8.96 1.23 -12.62
C SER A 125 -8.81 0.18 -13.71
N LYS A 126 -8.45 -1.05 -13.34
CA LYS A 126 -8.34 -2.18 -14.26
C LYS A 126 -9.62 -3.01 -14.40
N ASN A 127 -10.65 -2.67 -13.62
CA ASN A 127 -11.92 -3.40 -13.59
C ASN A 127 -11.77 -4.92 -13.36
N ASN A 128 -10.70 -5.34 -12.69
CA ASN A 128 -10.38 -6.73 -12.38
C ASN A 128 -10.61 -7.08 -10.91
N TYR A 129 -11.53 -6.38 -10.23
CA TYR A 129 -11.75 -6.47 -8.80
C TYR A 129 -13.12 -7.05 -8.43
N ILE A 130 -13.21 -7.54 -7.19
CA ILE A 130 -14.46 -7.82 -6.50
C ILE A 130 -14.67 -6.73 -5.46
N GLY A 131 -15.75 -5.98 -5.60
CA GLY A 131 -16.09 -4.90 -4.67
C GLY A 131 -16.77 -5.44 -3.41
N ILE A 132 -16.30 -5.05 -2.22
CA ILE A 132 -16.92 -5.46 -0.95
C ILE A 132 -18.34 -4.92 -0.75
N ALA A 133 -18.79 -4.00 -1.59
CA ALA A 133 -20.15 -3.44 -1.59
C ALA A 133 -21.02 -3.98 -2.75
N GLU A 134 -20.55 -4.95 -3.51
CA GLU A 134 -21.32 -5.63 -4.54
C GLU A 134 -22.35 -6.58 -3.89
N ASP A 135 -23.37 -6.93 -4.62
CA ASP A 135 -24.34 -7.92 -4.14
C ASP A 135 -23.71 -9.34 -4.08
N ALA A 136 -24.26 -10.17 -3.21
CA ALA A 136 -23.71 -11.49 -2.93
C ALA A 136 -23.64 -12.40 -4.17
N ASN A 137 -24.61 -12.32 -5.08
CA ASN A 137 -24.64 -13.15 -6.28
C ASN A 137 -23.54 -12.73 -7.26
N THR A 138 -23.33 -11.42 -7.41
CA THR A 138 -22.24 -10.86 -8.24
C THR A 138 -20.88 -11.25 -7.68
N MET A 139 -20.67 -11.11 -6.36
CA MET A 139 -19.42 -11.52 -5.72
C MET A 139 -19.16 -13.02 -5.91
N PHE A 140 -20.18 -13.85 -5.68
CA PHE A 140 -20.09 -15.29 -5.85
C PHE A 140 -19.75 -15.69 -7.30
N ALA A 141 -20.43 -15.10 -8.28
CA ALA A 141 -20.17 -15.36 -9.70
C ALA A 141 -18.73 -14.97 -10.10
N LYS A 142 -18.23 -13.83 -9.60
CA LYS A 142 -16.85 -13.40 -9.83
C LYS A 142 -15.83 -14.33 -9.20
N VAL A 143 -16.07 -14.80 -7.96
CA VAL A 143 -15.19 -15.79 -7.31
C VAL A 143 -15.17 -17.10 -8.11
N LEU A 144 -16.29 -17.57 -8.63
CA LEU A 144 -16.35 -18.78 -9.45
C LEU A 144 -15.70 -18.62 -10.84
N SER A 145 -15.48 -17.40 -11.31
CA SER A 145 -14.92 -17.12 -12.65
C SER A 145 -13.39 -17.11 -12.70
N ILE A 146 -12.71 -17.17 -11.55
CA ILE A 146 -11.24 -17.17 -11.52
C ILE A 146 -10.66 -18.50 -12.01
N SER A 147 -9.43 -18.47 -12.49
CA SER A 147 -8.69 -19.68 -12.87
C SER A 147 -8.30 -20.52 -11.65
N ASP A 148 -8.13 -21.83 -11.86
CA ASP A 148 -7.66 -22.74 -10.79
C ASP A 148 -6.30 -22.30 -10.20
N THR A 149 -5.41 -21.76 -11.04
CA THR A 149 -4.12 -21.23 -10.58
C THR A 149 -4.32 -20.07 -9.60
N LEU A 150 -5.17 -19.10 -9.96
CA LEU A 150 -5.45 -17.93 -9.12
C LEU A 150 -6.19 -18.31 -7.84
N MET A 151 -7.02 -19.35 -7.90
CA MET A 151 -7.77 -19.86 -6.76
C MET A 151 -6.85 -20.22 -5.58
N TRP A 152 -5.71 -20.85 -5.82
CA TRP A 152 -4.76 -21.24 -4.77
C TRP A 152 -4.11 -20.03 -4.10
N ASP A 153 -3.77 -19.00 -4.89
CA ASP A 153 -3.25 -17.74 -4.35
C ASP A 153 -4.30 -17.06 -3.48
N TRP A 154 -5.55 -17.03 -3.92
CA TRP A 154 -6.64 -16.44 -3.16
C TRP A 154 -6.98 -17.22 -1.89
N PHE A 155 -6.95 -18.55 -1.93
CA PHE A 155 -7.08 -19.35 -0.71
C PHE A 155 -5.98 -19.02 0.31
N THR A 156 -4.76 -18.87 -0.17
CA THR A 156 -3.60 -18.56 0.68
C THR A 156 -3.71 -17.16 1.31
N LEU A 157 -4.15 -16.16 0.54
CA LEU A 157 -4.16 -14.77 0.97
C LEU A 157 -5.45 -14.35 1.68
N LEU A 158 -6.58 -14.96 1.34
CA LEU A 158 -7.91 -14.50 1.79
C LEU A 158 -8.62 -15.48 2.73
N SER A 159 -8.16 -16.73 2.86
CA SER A 159 -8.76 -17.66 3.80
C SER A 159 -8.00 -17.68 5.13
N PHE A 160 -8.67 -18.11 6.20
CA PHE A 160 -8.05 -18.36 7.51
C PHE A 160 -7.52 -19.79 7.66
N LYS A 161 -7.41 -20.52 6.54
CA LYS A 161 -6.91 -21.89 6.54
C LYS A 161 -5.39 -21.92 6.56
N SER A 162 -4.84 -22.91 7.25
CA SER A 162 -3.41 -23.18 7.16
C SER A 162 -3.03 -23.69 5.75
N LEU A 163 -1.76 -23.52 5.38
CA LEU A 163 -1.28 -24.03 4.09
C LEU A 163 -1.51 -25.54 3.93
N ALA A 164 -1.38 -26.31 5.01
CA ALA A 164 -1.64 -27.75 5.00
C ALA A 164 -3.11 -28.09 4.70
N GLU A 165 -4.06 -27.32 5.26
CA GLU A 165 -5.49 -27.48 4.94
C GLU A 165 -5.79 -27.11 3.49
N ILE A 166 -5.18 -26.02 2.98
CA ILE A 166 -5.35 -25.60 1.58
C ILE A 166 -4.83 -26.69 0.65
N LEU A 167 -3.64 -27.23 0.90
CA LEU A 167 -3.05 -28.30 0.10
C LEU A 167 -3.86 -29.60 0.17
N SER A 168 -4.56 -29.88 1.28
CA SER A 168 -5.42 -31.05 1.39
C SER A 168 -6.65 -31.00 0.46
N LEU A 169 -7.05 -29.81 0.01
CA LEU A 169 -8.15 -29.64 -0.94
C LEU A 169 -7.80 -30.06 -2.37
N ILE A 170 -6.51 -30.23 -2.68
CA ILE A 170 -6.04 -30.68 -4.01
C ILE A 170 -6.45 -32.14 -4.30
N HIS A 171 -6.74 -32.91 -3.26
CA HIS A 171 -7.04 -34.33 -3.37
C HIS A 171 -8.56 -34.67 -3.31
N ILE A 172 -9.42 -33.67 -3.44
CA ILE A 172 -10.84 -33.84 -3.60
C ILE A 172 -11.19 -33.73 -5.10
#